data_d08a9e012687dd75e6326a0c0f44b915
#
_entry.id   d08a9e012687dd75e6326a0c0f44b915
#
_cell.length_a   1.000
_cell.length_b   1.000
_cell.length_c   1.000
_cell.angle_alpha   90.00
_cell.angle_beta   90.00
_cell.angle_gamma   90.00
#
_symmetry.space_group_name_H-M   'P 1'
#
loop_
_entity.id
_entity.type
_entity.pdbx_description
1 polymer ?
#
loop_
_entity_poly.entity_id
_entity_poly.type
_entity_poly.pdbx_seq_one_letter_code
_entity_poly.pdbx_strand_id
1 'polypeptide(L)'
;MKAKRIARKVTIAEVAKTVGKNPTFVAAVLNGNHRFTPEEAKKVGDLLELDPHLTAALSAFPVRTDFPNATDPFKYRLLEIIGVYGDSMREQANEMLGDGIMSAIDFTLDMEKVTGSQGEARCKITLSGKWLEYKTF
;
A
#
# COMPACT_ATOMS: atom_id res chain seq x y z
N MET A 1 -7.43 13.19 8.05
CA MET A 1 -8.28 12.28 7.23
C MET A 1 -8.72 11.04 7.98
N LYS A 2 -7.82 10.26 8.59
CA LYS A 2 -8.16 9.04 9.36
C LYS A 2 -9.25 9.28 10.42
N ALA A 3 -9.13 10.34 11.24
CA ALA A 3 -10.11 10.67 12.27
C ALA A 3 -11.51 10.96 11.69
N LYS A 4 -11.61 11.73 10.60
CA LYS A 4 -12.88 12.02 9.92
C LYS A 4 -13.54 10.76 9.38
N ARG A 5 -12.78 9.87 8.73
CA ARG A 5 -13.28 8.58 8.26
C ARG A 5 -13.83 7.71 9.39
N ILE A 6 -13.10 7.61 10.50
CA ILE A 6 -13.53 6.82 11.67
C ILE A 6 -14.81 7.41 12.29
N ALA A 7 -14.85 8.73 12.48
CA ALA A 7 -16.03 9.41 13.04
C ALA A 7 -17.30 9.17 12.21
N ARG A 8 -17.17 9.03 10.91
CA ARG A 8 -18.26 8.72 9.98
C ARG A 8 -18.52 7.23 9.79
N LYS A 9 -17.78 6.38 10.47
CA LYS A 9 -17.87 4.91 10.36
C LYS A 9 -17.67 4.38 8.92
N VAL A 10 -16.98 5.15 8.06
CA VAL A 10 -16.68 4.75 6.68
C VAL A 10 -15.44 3.87 6.68
N THR A 11 -15.50 2.72 6.04
CA THR A 11 -14.37 1.78 5.89
C THR A 11 -13.45 2.18 4.73
N ILE A 12 -12.21 1.69 4.74
CA ILE A 12 -11.28 1.86 3.60
C ILE A 12 -11.87 1.22 2.33
N ALA A 13 -12.55 0.08 2.48
CA ALA A 13 -13.20 -0.63 1.37
C ALA A 13 -14.30 0.20 0.71
N GLU A 14 -15.10 0.93 1.48
CA GLU A 14 -16.13 1.85 0.95
C GLU A 14 -15.51 3.01 0.20
N VAL A 15 -14.44 3.61 0.73
CA VAL A 15 -13.69 4.65 -0.01
C VAL A 15 -13.10 4.08 -1.30
N ALA A 16 -12.52 2.89 -1.24
CA ALA A 16 -11.95 2.20 -2.40
C ALA A 16 -12.99 1.95 -3.48
N LYS A 17 -14.18 1.50 -3.11
CA LYS A 17 -15.31 1.31 -4.01
C LYS A 17 -15.75 2.63 -4.67
N THR A 18 -15.78 3.73 -3.89
CA THR A 18 -16.18 5.05 -4.39
C THR A 18 -15.27 5.58 -5.49
N VAL A 19 -13.96 5.31 -5.39
CA VAL A 19 -12.96 5.76 -6.38
C VAL A 19 -12.54 4.67 -7.37
N GLY A 20 -13.00 3.43 -7.22
CA GLY A 20 -12.62 2.31 -8.09
C GLY A 20 -11.14 1.91 -7.97
N LYS A 21 -10.57 2.01 -6.78
CA LYS A 21 -9.14 1.72 -6.52
C LYS A 21 -8.97 0.59 -5.50
N ASN A 22 -7.77 0.01 -5.51
CA ASN A 22 -7.38 -0.98 -4.50
C ASN A 22 -7.42 -0.38 -3.08
N PRO A 23 -7.97 -1.09 -2.07
CA PRO A 23 -8.04 -0.60 -0.69
C PRO A 23 -6.69 -0.23 -0.08
N THR A 24 -5.62 -0.95 -0.41
CA THR A 24 -4.27 -0.65 0.10
C THR A 24 -3.75 0.67 -0.47
N PHE A 25 -3.98 0.92 -1.78
CA PHE A 25 -3.67 2.21 -2.39
C PHE A 25 -4.43 3.35 -1.72
N VAL A 26 -5.74 3.17 -1.48
CA VAL A 26 -6.57 4.15 -0.77
C VAL A 26 -6.03 4.42 0.63
N ALA A 27 -5.66 3.37 1.38
CA ALA A 27 -5.03 3.53 2.69
C ALA A 27 -3.74 4.35 2.62
N ALA A 28 -2.90 4.12 1.59
CA ALA A 28 -1.68 4.88 1.37
C ALA A 28 -1.96 6.38 1.09
N VAL A 29 -3.01 6.69 0.32
CA VAL A 29 -3.43 8.09 0.10
C VAL A 29 -3.90 8.73 1.40
N LEU A 30 -4.76 8.05 2.16
CA LEU A 30 -5.30 8.56 3.42
C LEU A 30 -4.21 8.77 4.50
N ASN A 31 -3.10 8.05 4.38
CA ASN A 31 -1.92 8.20 5.24
C ASN A 31 -0.89 9.22 4.70
N GLY A 32 -1.15 9.85 3.53
CA GLY A 32 -0.27 10.87 2.95
C GLY A 32 0.92 10.32 2.15
N ASN A 33 0.96 9.02 1.84
CA ASN A 33 2.03 8.39 1.09
C ASN A 33 1.77 8.31 -0.42
N HIS A 34 0.52 8.52 -0.83
CA HIS A 34 0.06 8.58 -2.22
C HIS A 34 -0.95 9.70 -2.43
N ARG A 35 -1.42 9.88 -3.65
CA ARG A 35 -2.44 10.90 -3.98
C ARG A 35 -3.52 10.34 -4.89
N PHE A 36 -4.69 10.93 -4.82
CA PHE A 36 -5.78 10.77 -5.80
C PHE A 36 -5.63 11.76 -6.95
N THR A 37 -6.37 11.54 -8.03
CA THR A 37 -6.66 12.61 -8.99
C THR A 37 -7.56 13.66 -8.33
N PRO A 38 -7.65 14.90 -8.89
CA PRO A 38 -8.58 15.90 -8.35
C PRO A 38 -10.03 15.42 -8.30
N GLU A 39 -10.48 14.67 -9.30
CA GLU A 39 -11.84 14.11 -9.39
C GLU A 39 -12.07 13.04 -8.31
N GLU A 40 -11.11 12.15 -8.11
CA GLU A 40 -11.17 11.13 -7.05
C GLU A 40 -11.13 11.78 -5.66
N ALA A 41 -10.26 12.79 -5.48
CA ALA A 41 -10.17 13.54 -4.23
C ALA A 41 -11.51 14.23 -3.90
N LYS A 42 -12.19 14.80 -4.90
CA LYS A 42 -13.51 15.39 -4.73
C LYS A 42 -14.54 14.35 -4.27
N LYS A 43 -14.60 13.18 -4.92
CA LYS A 43 -15.52 12.10 -4.52
C LYS A 43 -15.31 11.65 -3.07
N VAL A 44 -14.05 11.54 -2.64
CA VAL A 44 -13.71 11.17 -1.26
C VAL A 44 -14.01 12.34 -0.29
N GLY A 45 -13.75 13.57 -0.72
CA GLY A 45 -14.11 14.77 0.03
C GLY A 45 -15.59 14.83 0.35
N ASP A 46 -16.43 14.61 -0.67
CA ASP A 46 -17.90 14.58 -0.53
C ASP A 46 -18.35 13.42 0.39
N LEU A 47 -17.81 12.21 0.19
CA LEU A 47 -18.13 11.02 1.02
C LEU A 47 -17.79 11.22 2.50
N LEU A 48 -16.65 11.84 2.78
CA LEU A 48 -16.15 12.04 4.16
C LEU A 48 -16.52 13.41 4.74
N GLU A 49 -17.25 14.25 3.99
CA GLU A 49 -17.58 15.65 4.32
C GLU A 49 -16.33 16.43 4.77
N LEU A 50 -15.31 16.36 3.94
CA LEU A 50 -14.07 17.10 4.20
C LEU A 50 -14.25 18.57 3.78
N ASP A 51 -13.59 19.45 4.52
CA ASP A 51 -13.46 20.83 4.06
C ASP A 51 -12.62 20.93 2.76
N PRO A 52 -12.71 22.03 2.02
CA PRO A 52 -12.01 22.19 0.76
C PRO A 52 -10.49 22.03 0.87
N HIS A 53 -9.89 22.43 1.99
CA HIS A 53 -8.45 22.33 2.22
C HIS A 53 -8.02 20.87 2.36
N LEU A 54 -8.72 20.09 3.17
CA LEU A 54 -8.46 18.65 3.33
C LEU A 54 -8.75 17.87 2.05
N THR A 55 -9.77 18.27 1.29
CA THR A 55 -10.08 17.66 -0.01
C THR A 55 -8.94 17.90 -1.01
N ALA A 56 -8.43 19.13 -1.10
CA ALA A 56 -7.30 19.47 -1.96
C ALA A 56 -6.01 18.70 -1.56
N ALA A 57 -5.79 18.51 -0.27
CA ALA A 57 -4.65 17.76 0.25
C ALA A 57 -4.62 16.29 -0.22
N LEU A 58 -5.78 15.68 -0.54
CA LEU A 58 -5.85 14.32 -1.07
C LEU A 58 -5.26 14.18 -2.49
N SER A 59 -5.19 15.26 -3.25
CA SER A 59 -4.60 15.30 -4.60
C SER A 59 -3.22 15.95 -4.66
N ALA A 60 -2.73 16.51 -3.55
CA ALA A 60 -1.41 17.11 -3.46
C ALA A 60 -0.29 16.06 -3.59
N PHE A 61 0.90 16.48 -4.04
CA PHE A 61 2.06 15.61 -4.07
C PHE A 61 2.42 15.15 -2.66
N PRO A 62 2.54 13.84 -2.41
CA PRO A 62 2.87 13.33 -1.11
C PRO A 62 4.33 13.63 -0.74
N VAL A 63 4.55 14.03 0.50
CA VAL A 63 5.88 14.02 1.10
C VAL A 63 6.12 12.61 1.64
N ARG A 64 6.99 11.85 0.98
CA ARG A 64 7.34 10.50 1.43
C ARG A 64 8.34 10.62 2.56
N THR A 65 7.99 10.05 3.71
CA THR A 65 8.86 10.03 4.89
C THR A 65 10.00 9.02 4.73
N ASP A 66 11.09 9.27 5.46
CA ASP A 66 12.19 8.32 5.61
C ASP A 66 11.70 6.96 6.17
N PHE A 67 12.57 5.96 6.07
CA PHE A 67 12.29 4.60 6.54
C PHE A 67 11.89 4.64 8.02
N PRO A 68 10.65 4.27 8.38
CA PRO A 68 10.16 4.44 9.74
C PRO A 68 10.87 3.50 10.71
N ASN A 69 11.18 3.97 11.91
CA ASN A 69 11.54 3.09 13.02
C ASN A 69 10.40 2.07 13.23
N ALA A 70 10.73 0.79 13.17
CA ALA A 70 9.76 -0.28 13.29
C ALA A 70 9.42 -0.59 14.76
N THR A 71 8.82 0.37 15.45
CA THR A 71 8.30 0.19 16.82
C THR A 71 6.92 -0.47 16.81
N ASP A 72 6.20 -0.38 15.69
CA ASP A 72 4.91 -1.06 15.52
C ASP A 72 5.14 -2.56 15.29
N PRO A 73 4.50 -3.46 16.05
CA PRO A 73 4.72 -4.91 15.95
C PRO A 73 4.41 -5.48 14.58
N PHE A 74 3.42 -4.97 13.86
CA PHE A 74 3.09 -5.44 12.52
C PHE A 74 4.18 -5.08 11.49
N LYS A 75 4.67 -3.83 11.52
CA LYS A 75 5.78 -3.40 10.67
C LYS A 75 7.06 -4.16 10.98
N TYR A 76 7.33 -4.38 12.27
CA TYR A 76 8.49 -5.15 12.70
C TYR A 76 8.47 -6.59 12.14
N ARG A 77 7.29 -7.24 12.14
CA ARG A 77 7.15 -8.59 11.54
C ARG A 77 7.45 -8.61 10.04
N LEU A 78 7.03 -7.59 9.30
CA LEU A 78 7.37 -7.50 7.87
C LEU A 78 8.88 -7.33 7.65
N LEU A 79 9.55 -6.51 8.47
CA LEU A 79 11.01 -6.35 8.42
C LEU A 79 11.73 -7.64 8.82
N GLU A 80 11.25 -8.35 9.84
CA GLU A 80 11.79 -9.64 10.25
C GLU A 80 11.67 -10.69 9.13
N ILE A 81 10.54 -10.75 8.43
CA ILE A 81 10.34 -11.64 7.28
C ILE A 81 11.39 -11.35 6.20
N ILE A 82 11.61 -10.09 5.86
CA ILE A 82 12.64 -9.71 4.89
C ILE A 82 14.05 -10.03 5.41
N GLY A 83 14.32 -9.80 6.69
CA GLY A 83 15.61 -10.14 7.30
C GLY A 83 15.93 -11.64 7.26
N VAL A 84 14.93 -12.48 7.44
CA VAL A 84 15.09 -13.96 7.45
C VAL A 84 15.10 -14.53 6.03
N TYR A 85 14.22 -14.06 5.15
CA TYR A 85 13.98 -14.67 3.84
C TYR A 85 14.52 -13.87 2.67
N GLY A 86 15.00 -12.65 2.89
CA GLY A 86 15.39 -11.72 1.82
C GLY A 86 16.45 -12.29 0.87
N ASP A 87 17.50 -12.90 1.42
CA ASP A 87 18.58 -13.50 0.61
C ASP A 87 18.05 -14.70 -0.21
N SER A 88 17.22 -15.55 0.40
CA SER A 88 16.60 -16.69 -0.29
C SER A 88 15.63 -16.24 -1.39
N MET A 89 14.86 -15.18 -1.13
CA MET A 89 14.00 -14.56 -2.13
C MET A 89 14.83 -13.98 -3.28
N ARG A 90 15.96 -13.35 -2.97
CA ARG A 90 16.89 -12.81 -3.97
C ARG A 90 17.45 -13.90 -4.87
N GLU A 91 17.95 -14.98 -4.28
CA GLU A 91 18.49 -16.13 -5.01
C GLU A 91 17.43 -16.73 -5.95
N GLN A 92 16.24 -16.99 -5.44
CA GLN A 92 15.13 -17.52 -6.22
C GLN A 92 14.68 -16.57 -7.34
N ALA A 93 14.63 -15.26 -7.07
CA ALA A 93 14.29 -14.27 -8.09
C ALA A 93 15.32 -14.24 -9.22
N ASN A 94 16.62 -14.30 -8.92
CA ASN A 94 17.68 -14.38 -9.92
C ASN A 94 17.58 -15.66 -10.76
N GLU A 95 17.24 -16.78 -10.15
CA GLU A 95 17.06 -18.05 -10.85
C GLU A 95 15.86 -17.99 -11.83
N MET A 96 14.75 -17.39 -11.41
CA MET A 96 13.52 -17.33 -12.21
C MET A 96 13.54 -16.21 -13.27
N LEU A 97 14.15 -15.06 -12.96
CA LEU A 97 13.95 -13.80 -13.70
C LEU A 97 15.25 -13.17 -14.20
N GLY A 98 16.42 -13.75 -13.87
CA GLY A 98 17.72 -13.17 -14.17
C GLY A 98 18.12 -12.09 -13.16
N ASP A 99 19.31 -11.49 -13.38
CA ASP A 99 19.82 -10.44 -12.49
C ASP A 99 19.08 -9.12 -12.67
N GLY A 100 18.39 -8.68 -11.63
CA GLY A 100 17.55 -7.50 -11.67
C GLY A 100 16.98 -7.15 -10.31
N ILE A 101 16.01 -6.25 -10.31
CA ILE A 101 15.26 -5.85 -9.12
C ILE A 101 13.77 -5.74 -9.43
N MET A 102 12.93 -5.96 -8.42
CA MET A 102 11.51 -5.66 -8.50
C MET A 102 11.30 -4.14 -8.36
N SER A 103 10.61 -3.52 -9.33
CA SER A 103 10.23 -2.11 -9.23
C SER A 103 9.29 -1.88 -8.06
N ALA A 104 9.55 -0.83 -7.28
CA ALA A 104 8.62 -0.31 -6.29
C ALA A 104 7.81 0.89 -6.80
N ILE A 105 7.96 1.26 -8.08
CA ILE A 105 7.24 2.35 -8.75
C ILE A 105 6.17 1.78 -9.68
N ASP A 106 6.57 0.87 -10.57
CA ASP A 106 5.66 0.05 -11.38
C ASP A 106 5.31 -1.20 -10.56
N PHE A 107 4.36 -1.02 -9.65
CA PHE A 107 4.18 -1.91 -8.50
C PHE A 107 2.73 -1.89 -7.99
N THR A 108 2.26 -3.04 -7.55
CA THR A 108 0.98 -3.16 -6.83
C THR A 108 1.18 -3.90 -5.52
N LEU A 109 0.41 -3.51 -4.51
CA LEU A 109 0.36 -4.18 -3.21
C LEU A 109 -1.09 -4.43 -2.86
N ASP A 110 -1.39 -5.66 -2.50
CA ASP A 110 -2.72 -6.09 -2.10
C ASP A 110 -2.70 -6.81 -0.75
N MET A 111 -3.76 -6.64 0.02
CA MET A 111 -3.95 -7.31 1.32
C MET A 111 -5.35 -7.92 1.39
N GLU A 112 -5.41 -9.19 1.72
CA GLU A 112 -6.66 -9.91 1.87
C GLU A 112 -6.67 -10.78 3.13
N LYS A 113 -7.86 -10.92 3.72
CA LYS A 113 -8.10 -11.92 4.75
C LYS A 113 -8.46 -13.22 4.05
N VAL A 114 -7.70 -14.27 4.35
CA VAL A 114 -7.98 -15.63 3.87
C VAL A 114 -8.13 -16.58 5.04
N THR A 115 -8.70 -17.75 4.77
CA THR A 115 -8.86 -18.82 5.77
C THR A 115 -7.74 -19.84 5.61
N GLY A 116 -7.04 -20.14 6.68
CA GLY A 116 -6.02 -21.19 6.70
C GLY A 116 -6.61 -22.60 6.78
N SER A 117 -5.74 -23.60 6.72
CA SER A 117 -6.11 -25.02 6.68
C SER A 117 -6.83 -25.53 7.94
N GLN A 118 -6.69 -24.84 9.06
CA GLN A 118 -7.35 -25.15 10.34
C GLN A 118 -8.52 -24.21 10.65
N GLY A 119 -8.99 -23.43 9.66
CA GLY A 119 -10.07 -22.46 9.82
C GLY A 119 -9.65 -21.12 10.44
N GLU A 120 -8.36 -20.94 10.74
CA GLU A 120 -7.82 -19.69 11.30
C GLU A 120 -7.83 -18.56 10.26
N ALA A 121 -7.97 -17.32 10.75
CA ALA A 121 -7.82 -16.14 9.91
C ALA A 121 -6.35 -15.89 9.58
N ARG A 122 -6.05 -15.64 8.29
CA ARG A 122 -4.72 -15.28 7.81
C ARG A 122 -4.74 -13.96 7.05
N CYS A 123 -3.68 -13.19 7.21
CA CYS A 123 -3.39 -12.03 6.38
C CYS A 123 -2.52 -12.48 5.21
N LYS A 124 -3.03 -12.35 3.99
CA LYS A 124 -2.25 -12.58 2.77
C LYS A 124 -1.85 -11.23 2.19
N ILE A 125 -0.57 -11.06 1.90
CA ILE A 125 0.00 -9.86 1.30
C ILE A 125 0.63 -10.26 -0.03
N THR A 126 0.18 -9.62 -1.11
CA THR A 126 0.71 -9.85 -2.45
C THR A 126 1.43 -8.61 -2.94
N LEU A 127 2.70 -8.79 -3.29
CA LEU A 127 3.57 -7.77 -3.86
C LEU A 127 3.80 -8.14 -5.32
N SER A 128 3.52 -7.23 -6.26
CA SER A 128 3.75 -7.45 -7.68
C SER A 128 4.40 -6.21 -8.27
N GLY A 129 5.63 -6.33 -8.70
CA GLY A 129 6.39 -5.26 -9.33
C GLY A 129 7.03 -5.73 -10.63
N LYS A 130 7.13 -4.82 -11.58
CA LYS A 130 7.84 -5.06 -12.84
C LYS A 130 9.29 -5.43 -12.55
N TRP A 131 9.79 -6.50 -13.19
CA TRP A 131 11.18 -6.86 -13.11
C TRP A 131 12.04 -5.91 -13.96
N LEU A 132 13.09 -5.37 -13.37
CA LEU A 132 14.04 -4.47 -13.98
C LEU A 132 15.40 -5.15 -14.01
N GLU A 133 15.80 -5.65 -15.20
CA GLU A 133 17.07 -6.29 -15.39
C GLU A 133 18.22 -5.28 -15.36
N TYR A 134 19.34 -5.66 -14.72
CA TYR A 134 20.58 -4.91 -14.83
C TYR A 134 21.16 -5.07 -16.24
N LYS A 135 21.56 -3.96 -16.83
CA LYS A 135 22.20 -3.93 -18.13
C LYS A 135 23.72 -4.04 -17.99
N THR A 136 24.31 -4.87 -18.81
CA THR A 136 25.78 -4.85 -19.03
C THR A 136 26.12 -3.79 -20.07
N PHE A 137 27.19 -3.04 -19.86
CA PHE A 137 27.70 -2.00 -20.77
C PHE A 137 29.22 -2.07 -20.88
#